data_413b3728015d2ad6c1b6313fe3588314
#
_entry.id   413b3728015d2ad6c1b6313fe3588314
#
_cell.length_a   1.000
_cell.length_b   1.000
_cell.length_c   1.000
_cell.angle_alpha   90.00
_cell.angle_beta   90.00
_cell.angle_gamma   90.00
#
_symmetry.space_group_name_H-M   'P 1'
#
loop_
_entity.id
_entity.type
_entity.pdbx_description
1 polymer ?
#
loop_
_entity_poly.entity_id
_entity_poly.type
_entity_poly.pdbx_seq_one_letter_code
_entity_poly.pdbx_strand_id
1 'polypeptide(L)'
;PFADCTTNRGYIALAYRMGIMTGVNKYNFDPKGTATREQAAAVLLRTYERLHANVNVKDAHWVAAEGEPRTLDVPKDCIFTNSHTARKGEQAVSPRTALEEVYAAAVLAGKGGSVLLCAGSVVQKTDKKGVATGEAEELPAEKLQAMLTDTKNTTFHRSTQYKSSYLYNKNGAETVCVWYESEADLAEKTELCKLLGVKTVYILK
;
A
#
# COMPACT_ATOMS: atom_id res chain seq x y z
N PRO A 1 7.26 16.52 10.28
CA PRO A 1 8.36 17.50 10.10
C PRO A 1 8.05 18.83 10.77
N PHE A 2 6.78 19.14 11.13
CA PHE A 2 6.39 20.41 11.73
C PHE A 2 5.93 20.21 13.17
N ALA A 3 6.36 21.09 14.09
CA ALA A 3 6.09 20.96 15.52
C ALA A 3 4.64 21.28 15.90
N ASP A 4 3.98 22.15 15.14
CA ASP A 4 2.63 22.67 15.36
C ASP A 4 1.52 21.77 14.78
N CYS A 5 1.85 20.67 14.10
CA CYS A 5 0.88 19.73 13.57
C CYS A 5 0.52 18.65 14.59
N THR A 6 -0.70 18.67 15.11
CA THR A 6 -1.22 17.65 16.05
C THR A 6 -2.18 16.66 15.39
N THR A 7 -2.89 17.09 14.34
CA THR A 7 -3.83 16.29 13.55
C THR A 7 -3.35 16.19 12.11
N ASN A 8 -3.78 15.15 11.40
CA ASN A 8 -3.46 14.92 9.97
C ASN A 8 -1.95 14.92 9.65
N ARG A 9 -1.10 14.59 10.62
CA ARG A 9 0.37 14.66 10.51
C ARG A 9 0.90 13.85 9.32
N GLY A 10 0.31 12.67 9.06
CA GLY A 10 0.70 11.81 7.95
C GLY A 10 0.45 12.47 6.59
N TYR A 11 -0.71 13.06 6.38
CA TYR A 11 -1.05 13.75 5.14
C TYR A 11 -0.20 15.00 4.92
N ILE A 12 0.05 15.77 5.98
CA ILE A 12 0.91 16.96 5.92
C ILE A 12 2.36 16.56 5.59
N ALA A 13 2.87 15.50 6.24
CA ALA A 13 4.21 14.99 5.97
C ALA A 13 4.34 14.48 4.51
N LEU A 14 3.32 13.81 4.00
CA LEU A 14 3.27 13.34 2.61
C LEU A 14 3.28 14.52 1.64
N ALA A 15 2.37 15.47 1.80
CA ALA A 15 2.27 16.65 0.92
C ALA A 15 3.55 17.49 0.93
N TYR A 16 4.21 17.61 2.09
CA TYR A 16 5.50 18.29 2.23
C TYR A 16 6.62 17.53 1.47
N ARG A 17 6.72 16.21 1.65
CA ARG A 17 7.74 15.40 0.96
C ARG A 17 7.53 15.33 -0.54
N MET A 18 6.29 15.34 -0.99
CA MET A 18 5.94 15.44 -2.42
C MET A 18 6.25 16.83 -3.00
N GLY A 19 6.61 17.79 -2.16
CA GLY A 19 6.85 19.18 -2.59
C GLY A 19 5.57 19.93 -2.98
N ILE A 20 4.39 19.39 -2.67
CA ILE A 20 3.10 20.02 -2.95
C ILE A 20 2.87 21.20 -2.00
N MET A 21 3.16 20.99 -0.71
CA MET A 21 3.01 22.00 0.33
C MET A 21 4.34 22.28 1.03
N THR A 22 4.49 23.49 1.50
CA THR A 22 5.62 23.92 2.35
C THR A 22 5.06 24.48 3.64
N GLY A 23 5.83 24.44 4.74
CA GLY A 23 5.45 25.14 5.95
C GLY A 23 5.58 26.66 5.79
N VAL A 24 5.03 27.42 6.74
CA VAL A 24 5.24 28.87 6.84
C VAL A 24 6.67 29.23 7.20
N ASN A 25 7.39 28.28 7.81
CA ASN A 25 8.83 28.31 8.04
C ASN A 25 9.37 26.89 8.21
N LYS A 26 10.66 26.76 8.53
CA LYS A 26 11.36 25.48 8.70
C LYS A 26 10.72 24.55 9.75
N TYR A 27 10.04 25.09 10.75
CA TYR A 27 9.58 24.34 11.92
C TYR A 27 8.05 24.28 12.03
N ASN A 28 7.33 25.19 11.37
CA ASN A 28 5.88 25.35 11.51
C ASN A 28 5.17 25.28 10.17
N PHE A 29 4.02 24.62 10.18
CA PHE A 29 3.12 24.47 9.03
C PHE A 29 1.98 25.50 9.05
N ASP A 30 1.53 25.87 10.25
CA ASP A 30 0.35 26.72 10.53
C ASP A 30 -0.96 26.10 10.00
N PRO A 31 -1.38 24.93 10.54
CA PRO A 31 -2.52 24.18 10.02
C PRO A 31 -3.87 24.92 10.21
N LYS A 32 -3.90 25.97 11.01
CA LYS A 32 -5.09 26.82 11.25
C LYS A 32 -5.01 28.20 10.57
N GLY A 33 -3.88 28.48 9.93
CA GLY A 33 -3.66 29.72 9.21
C GLY A 33 -4.47 29.79 7.93
N THR A 34 -4.73 31.01 7.45
CA THR A 34 -5.42 31.25 6.20
C THR A 34 -4.44 31.21 5.04
N ALA A 35 -4.70 30.37 4.05
CA ALA A 35 -3.93 30.37 2.81
C ALA A 35 -4.32 31.55 1.92
N THR A 36 -3.33 32.22 1.32
CA THR A 36 -3.60 33.23 0.29
C THR A 36 -4.02 32.56 -1.02
N ARG A 37 -4.59 33.35 -1.95
CA ARG A 37 -4.98 32.84 -3.29
C ARG A 37 -3.77 32.35 -4.06
N GLU A 38 -2.63 33.00 -3.94
CA GLU A 38 -1.36 32.63 -4.57
C GLU A 38 -0.83 31.30 -3.99
N GLN A 39 -0.91 31.11 -2.67
CA GLN A 39 -0.53 29.85 -2.02
C GLN A 39 -1.43 28.70 -2.47
N ALA A 40 -2.74 28.93 -2.54
CA ALA A 40 -3.69 27.93 -3.04
C ALA A 40 -3.40 27.57 -4.51
N ALA A 41 -3.17 28.58 -5.37
CA ALA A 41 -2.81 28.36 -6.77
C ALA A 41 -1.50 27.57 -6.93
N ALA A 42 -0.47 27.89 -6.12
CA ALA A 42 0.80 27.17 -6.13
C ALA A 42 0.65 25.69 -5.70
N VAL A 43 -0.19 25.43 -4.70
CA VAL A 43 -0.51 24.05 -4.26
C VAL A 43 -1.24 23.30 -5.36
N LEU A 44 -2.24 23.90 -6.00
CA LEU A 44 -2.98 23.29 -7.10
C LEU A 44 -2.08 22.98 -8.29
N LEU A 45 -1.21 23.91 -8.70
CA LEU A 45 -0.26 23.69 -9.79
C LEU A 45 0.70 22.54 -9.49
N ARG A 46 1.32 22.53 -8.31
CA ARG A 46 2.23 21.46 -7.91
C ARG A 46 1.53 20.10 -7.81
N THR A 47 0.28 20.09 -7.34
CA THR A 47 -0.54 18.86 -7.31
C THR A 47 -0.82 18.37 -8.72
N TYR A 48 -1.21 19.29 -9.63
CA TYR A 48 -1.44 18.97 -11.04
C TYR A 48 -0.19 18.39 -11.71
N GLU A 49 0.96 19.03 -11.54
CA GLU A 49 2.24 18.56 -12.08
C GLU A 49 2.61 17.16 -11.57
N ARG A 50 2.33 16.88 -10.28
CA ARG A 50 2.60 15.58 -9.68
C ARG A 50 1.63 14.50 -10.17
N LEU A 51 0.34 14.80 -10.30
CA LEU A 51 -0.66 13.86 -10.81
C LEU A 51 -0.50 13.54 -12.29
N HIS A 52 0.12 14.43 -13.07
CA HIS A 52 0.39 14.23 -14.49
C HIS A 52 1.82 13.75 -14.77
N ALA A 53 2.64 13.54 -13.75
CA ALA A 53 3.85 12.74 -13.90
C ALA A 53 3.38 11.31 -14.25
N ASN A 54 3.48 10.94 -15.53
CA ASN A 54 3.02 9.66 -16.07
C ASN A 54 3.68 8.50 -15.34
N VAL A 55 3.04 8.02 -14.28
CA VAL A 55 3.44 6.81 -13.57
C VAL A 55 2.58 5.68 -14.08
N ASN A 56 3.20 4.71 -14.71
CA ASN A 56 2.53 3.53 -15.24
C ASN A 56 3.01 2.30 -14.45
N VAL A 57 2.10 1.39 -14.09
CA VAL A 57 2.45 0.07 -13.49
C VAL A 57 3.42 -0.71 -14.35
N LYS A 58 3.44 -0.45 -15.66
CA LYS A 58 4.43 -1.00 -16.60
C LYS A 58 5.88 -0.66 -16.25
N ASP A 59 6.11 0.34 -15.38
CA ASP A 59 7.44 0.71 -14.90
C ASP A 59 7.91 -0.07 -13.67
N ALA A 60 7.09 -0.99 -13.15
CA ALA A 60 7.49 -1.90 -12.07
C ALA A 60 8.06 -3.21 -12.63
N HIS A 61 9.08 -3.73 -11.96
CA HIS A 61 9.73 -5.00 -12.30
C HIS A 61 9.13 -6.15 -11.49
N TRP A 62 8.53 -7.11 -12.15
CA TRP A 62 8.04 -8.31 -11.50
C TRP A 62 9.19 -9.28 -11.20
N VAL A 63 9.26 -9.74 -9.96
CA VAL A 63 10.25 -10.71 -9.49
C VAL A 63 9.56 -11.89 -8.81
N ALA A 64 10.20 -13.06 -8.86
CA ALA A 64 9.80 -14.25 -8.13
C ALA A 64 10.95 -14.72 -7.25
N ALA A 65 10.64 -15.36 -6.14
CA ALA A 65 11.65 -16.00 -5.31
C ALA A 65 12.07 -17.31 -5.97
N GLU A 66 13.38 -17.50 -6.17
CA GLU A 66 13.95 -18.67 -6.84
C GLU A 66 14.92 -19.42 -5.93
N GLY A 67 15.03 -20.73 -6.14
CA GLY A 67 16.00 -21.60 -5.50
C GLY A 67 15.69 -22.00 -4.04
N GLU A 68 16.56 -22.78 -3.47
CA GLU A 68 16.59 -23.18 -2.06
C GLU A 68 18.01 -22.92 -1.51
N PRO A 69 18.25 -21.96 -0.64
CA PRO A 69 17.25 -21.02 -0.06
C PRO A 69 16.69 -20.02 -1.09
N ARG A 70 15.46 -19.56 -0.87
CA ARG A 70 14.79 -18.58 -1.76
C ARG A 70 15.60 -17.30 -1.89
N THR A 71 15.94 -16.95 -3.11
CA THR A 71 16.66 -15.71 -3.47
C THR A 71 15.80 -14.83 -4.34
N LEU A 72 16.02 -13.52 -4.26
CA LEU A 72 15.34 -12.53 -5.08
C LEU A 72 16.39 -11.75 -5.89
N ASP A 73 16.14 -11.61 -7.17
CA ASP A 73 16.97 -10.75 -8.04
C ASP A 73 16.58 -9.27 -7.87
N VAL A 74 16.98 -8.71 -6.73
CA VAL A 74 16.80 -7.30 -6.39
C VAL A 74 18.09 -6.73 -5.79
N PRO A 75 18.33 -5.41 -5.86
CA PRO A 75 19.47 -4.78 -5.20
C PRO A 75 19.52 -5.08 -3.70
N LYS A 76 20.72 -5.21 -3.14
CA LYS A 76 20.93 -5.51 -1.70
C LYS A 76 20.37 -4.43 -0.76
N ASP A 77 20.27 -3.20 -1.24
CA ASP A 77 19.74 -2.03 -0.55
C ASP A 77 18.26 -1.78 -0.85
N CYS A 78 17.60 -2.72 -1.53
CA CYS A 78 16.17 -2.65 -1.78
C CYS A 78 15.38 -2.71 -0.47
N ILE A 79 14.46 -1.80 -0.26
CA ILE A 79 13.62 -1.77 0.94
C ILE A 79 12.36 -2.60 0.70
N PHE A 80 12.12 -3.56 1.59
CA PHE A 80 10.95 -4.45 1.52
C PHE A 80 9.79 -3.87 2.29
N THR A 81 8.58 -3.98 1.74
CA THR A 81 7.36 -3.71 2.51
C THR A 81 6.98 -4.93 3.33
N ASN A 82 6.54 -4.72 4.58
CA ASN A 82 6.05 -5.78 5.43
C ASN A 82 4.60 -6.15 5.07
N SER A 83 4.24 -7.40 5.29
CA SER A 83 2.86 -7.86 5.16
C SER A 83 2.25 -7.97 6.55
N HIS A 84 1.10 -7.31 6.76
CA HIS A 84 0.33 -7.46 7.97
C HIS A 84 -0.78 -8.47 7.78
N THR A 85 -0.94 -9.31 8.78
CA THR A 85 -2.04 -10.27 8.89
C THR A 85 -2.67 -10.13 10.27
N ALA A 86 -3.98 -10.34 10.36
CA ALA A 86 -4.65 -10.34 11.65
C ALA A 86 -4.16 -11.51 12.50
N ARG A 87 -4.01 -11.28 13.81
CA ARG A 87 -3.78 -12.34 14.77
C ARG A 87 -5.08 -13.06 15.10
N LYS A 88 -4.99 -14.30 15.55
CA LYS A 88 -6.15 -15.02 16.06
C LYS A 88 -6.88 -14.18 17.13
N GLY A 89 -8.19 -13.99 16.93
CA GLY A 89 -9.03 -13.16 17.80
C GLY A 89 -9.19 -11.71 17.35
N GLU A 90 -8.42 -11.25 16.35
CA GLU A 90 -8.56 -9.92 15.75
C GLU A 90 -9.48 -9.96 14.53
N GLN A 91 -9.97 -8.80 14.09
CA GLN A 91 -10.71 -8.70 12.84
C GLN A 91 -9.81 -9.04 11.66
N ALA A 92 -10.23 -9.98 10.81
CA ALA A 92 -9.46 -10.41 9.66
C ALA A 92 -9.35 -9.36 8.55
N VAL A 93 -10.09 -8.25 8.68
CA VAL A 93 -10.01 -7.08 7.80
C VAL A 93 -8.81 -6.21 8.18
N SER A 94 -7.65 -6.83 8.33
CA SER A 94 -6.37 -6.14 8.48
C SER A 94 -5.59 -6.28 7.19
N PRO A 95 -4.97 -5.22 6.68
CA PRO A 95 -4.31 -5.28 5.38
C PRO A 95 -3.06 -6.14 5.46
N ARG A 96 -2.76 -6.76 4.36
CA ARG A 96 -1.48 -7.42 4.18
C ARG A 96 -0.33 -6.41 4.14
N THR A 97 -0.52 -5.32 3.41
CA THR A 97 0.45 -4.22 3.33
C THR A 97 -0.29 -2.90 3.46
N ALA A 98 -0.10 -2.20 4.57
CA ALA A 98 -0.68 -0.89 4.78
C ALA A 98 -0.03 0.15 3.87
N LEU A 99 -0.79 1.14 3.42
CA LEU A 99 -0.26 2.24 2.60
C LEU A 99 0.83 3.03 3.34
N GLU A 100 0.71 3.15 4.67
CA GLU A 100 1.70 3.79 5.53
C GLU A 100 3.06 3.07 5.48
N GLU A 101 3.07 1.75 5.32
CA GLU A 101 4.32 0.99 5.21
C GLU A 101 4.97 1.16 3.84
N VAL A 102 4.17 1.22 2.78
CA VAL A 102 4.66 1.58 1.45
C VAL A 102 5.29 2.97 1.48
N TYR A 103 4.63 3.91 2.15
CA TYR A 103 5.18 5.25 2.37
C TYR A 103 6.50 5.22 3.15
N ALA A 104 6.55 4.49 4.27
CA ALA A 104 7.75 4.36 5.09
C ALA A 104 8.90 3.71 4.31
N ALA A 105 8.62 2.64 3.56
CA ALA A 105 9.60 1.99 2.70
C ALA A 105 10.15 2.93 1.62
N ALA A 106 9.28 3.68 0.95
CA ALA A 106 9.68 4.65 -0.07
C ALA A 106 10.52 5.80 0.51
N VAL A 107 10.20 6.24 1.73
CA VAL A 107 10.99 7.25 2.45
C VAL A 107 12.37 6.73 2.84
N LEU A 108 12.46 5.47 3.31
CA LEU A 108 13.74 4.84 3.66
C LEU A 108 14.61 4.60 2.43
N ALA A 109 14.03 4.13 1.33
CA ALA A 109 14.74 3.96 0.06
C ALA A 109 15.29 5.29 -0.46
N GLY A 110 14.57 6.37 -0.21
CA GLY A 110 14.98 7.70 -0.60
C GLY A 110 14.97 7.94 -2.11
N LYS A 111 15.43 9.12 -2.50
CA LYS A 111 15.51 9.51 -3.91
C LYS A 111 16.55 8.65 -4.65
N GLY A 112 16.10 7.94 -5.67
CA GLY A 112 16.95 7.07 -6.48
C GLY A 112 17.07 5.63 -5.97
N GLY A 113 16.51 5.31 -4.80
CA GLY A 113 16.51 3.96 -4.22
C GLY A 113 15.48 3.02 -4.83
N SER A 114 15.37 1.83 -4.25
CA SER A 114 14.50 0.74 -4.71
C SER A 114 13.58 0.23 -3.60
N VAL A 115 12.35 -0.12 -3.95
CA VAL A 115 11.35 -0.71 -3.05
C VAL A 115 10.80 -2.00 -3.64
N LEU A 116 10.61 -3.02 -2.81
CA LEU A 116 9.90 -4.26 -3.16
C LEU A 116 8.52 -4.27 -2.52
N LEU A 117 7.49 -4.30 -3.33
CA LEU A 117 6.09 -4.51 -2.94
C LEU A 117 5.76 -6.01 -2.98
N CYS A 118 5.05 -6.51 -1.97
CA CYS A 118 4.57 -7.89 -1.96
C CYS A 118 3.17 -7.99 -2.55
N ALA A 119 3.00 -8.72 -3.65
CA ALA A 119 1.72 -8.93 -4.34
C ALA A 119 1.07 -10.30 -4.04
N GLY A 120 1.74 -11.20 -3.36
CA GLY A 120 1.18 -12.52 -3.01
C GLY A 120 -0.11 -12.40 -2.18
N SER A 121 -0.96 -13.41 -2.23
CA SER A 121 -2.23 -13.44 -1.51
C SER A 121 -2.13 -14.22 -0.20
N VAL A 122 -2.96 -13.84 0.77
CA VAL A 122 -3.01 -14.45 2.10
C VAL A 122 -4.44 -14.82 2.44
N VAL A 123 -4.64 -16.05 2.90
CA VAL A 123 -5.93 -16.57 3.36
C VAL A 123 -5.96 -16.74 4.87
N GLN A 124 -7.09 -16.42 5.48
CA GLN A 124 -7.31 -16.57 6.91
C GLN A 124 -8.73 -17.04 7.20
N LYS A 125 -8.87 -18.08 8.01
CA LYS A 125 -10.19 -18.56 8.49
C LYS A 125 -10.81 -17.53 9.43
N THR A 126 -12.12 -17.32 9.29
CA THR A 126 -12.86 -16.38 10.13
C THR A 126 -14.13 -17.04 10.70
N ASP A 127 -14.58 -16.50 11.81
CA ASP A 127 -15.94 -16.76 12.32
C ASP A 127 -16.98 -15.96 11.53
N LYS A 128 -18.27 -16.12 11.91
CA LYS A 128 -19.38 -15.39 11.28
C LYS A 128 -19.35 -13.88 11.47
N LYS A 129 -18.53 -13.38 12.38
CA LYS A 129 -18.33 -11.95 12.65
C LYS A 129 -17.10 -11.38 11.95
N GLY A 130 -16.37 -12.21 11.17
CA GLY A 130 -15.14 -11.83 10.49
C GLY A 130 -13.91 -11.79 11.39
N VAL A 131 -13.99 -12.39 12.60
CA VAL A 131 -12.84 -12.50 13.51
C VAL A 131 -11.98 -13.69 13.09
N ALA A 132 -10.67 -13.49 13.03
CA ALA A 132 -9.71 -14.53 12.68
C ALA A 132 -9.70 -15.66 13.70
N THR A 133 -9.90 -16.89 13.26
CA THR A 133 -9.93 -18.11 14.09
C THR A 133 -8.64 -18.92 14.04
N GLY A 134 -7.73 -18.59 13.12
CA GLY A 134 -6.44 -19.24 12.93
C GLY A 134 -5.39 -18.27 12.41
N GLU A 135 -4.19 -18.78 12.21
CA GLU A 135 -3.11 -18.04 11.58
C GLU A 135 -3.39 -17.80 10.09
N ALA A 136 -2.77 -16.78 9.54
CA ALA A 136 -2.84 -16.50 8.12
C ALA A 136 -1.83 -17.37 7.36
N GLU A 137 -2.25 -17.86 6.20
CA GLU A 137 -1.45 -18.71 5.33
C GLU A 137 -1.33 -18.08 3.94
N GLU A 138 -0.21 -18.34 3.27
CA GLU A 138 -0.05 -17.95 1.88
C GLU A 138 -1.03 -18.71 0.98
N LEU A 139 -1.73 -18.00 0.09
CA LEU A 139 -2.68 -18.60 -0.83
C LEU A 139 -2.08 -18.71 -2.21
N PRO A 140 -1.95 -19.92 -2.79
CA PRO A 140 -1.48 -20.09 -4.16
C PRO A 140 -2.34 -19.33 -5.18
N ALA A 141 -1.70 -18.75 -6.20
CA ALA A 141 -2.37 -17.94 -7.22
C ALA A 141 -3.55 -18.65 -7.91
N GLU A 142 -3.42 -19.96 -8.16
CA GLU A 142 -4.49 -20.77 -8.77
C GLU A 142 -5.75 -20.83 -7.89
N LYS A 143 -5.56 -20.95 -6.57
CA LYS A 143 -6.68 -20.95 -5.61
C LYS A 143 -7.33 -19.57 -5.51
N LEU A 144 -6.54 -18.50 -5.52
CA LEU A 144 -7.07 -17.15 -5.59
C LEU A 144 -7.91 -16.97 -6.86
N GLN A 145 -7.40 -17.38 -8.01
CA GLN A 145 -8.11 -17.28 -9.30
C GLN A 145 -9.45 -18.03 -9.28
N ALA A 146 -9.48 -19.22 -8.68
CA ALA A 146 -10.71 -19.97 -8.50
C ALA A 146 -11.75 -19.22 -7.65
N MET A 147 -11.32 -18.56 -6.56
CA MET A 147 -12.19 -17.75 -5.72
C MET A 147 -12.66 -16.47 -6.43
N LEU A 148 -11.78 -15.81 -7.23
CA LEU A 148 -12.14 -14.64 -8.01
C LEU A 148 -13.20 -14.91 -9.08
N THR A 149 -13.30 -16.15 -9.56
CA THR A 149 -14.32 -16.58 -10.54
C THR A 149 -15.60 -17.13 -9.90
N ASP A 150 -15.54 -17.50 -8.63
CA ASP A 150 -16.72 -18.03 -7.88
C ASP A 150 -17.58 -16.90 -7.30
N THR A 151 -18.35 -16.25 -8.15
CA THR A 151 -19.21 -15.12 -7.75
C THR A 151 -20.40 -15.53 -6.87
N LYS A 152 -20.70 -16.81 -6.74
CA LYS A 152 -21.81 -17.31 -5.91
C LYS A 152 -21.44 -17.36 -4.42
N ASN A 153 -20.20 -17.75 -4.13
CA ASN A 153 -19.73 -17.96 -2.77
C ASN A 153 -18.77 -16.86 -2.32
N THR A 154 -18.42 -15.90 -3.19
CA THR A 154 -17.43 -14.86 -2.92
C THR A 154 -18.07 -13.48 -2.91
N THR A 155 -17.71 -12.69 -1.89
CA THR A 155 -18.01 -11.25 -1.83
C THR A 155 -16.72 -10.47 -1.89
N PHE A 156 -16.67 -9.46 -2.77
CA PHE A 156 -15.48 -8.68 -3.07
C PHE A 156 -15.53 -7.32 -2.38
N HIS A 157 -14.39 -6.90 -1.85
CA HIS A 157 -14.24 -5.64 -1.15
C HIS A 157 -12.89 -5.00 -1.50
N ARG A 158 -12.81 -3.69 -1.30
CA ARG A 158 -11.56 -2.94 -1.37
C ARG A 158 -11.45 -2.03 -0.15
N SER A 159 -10.34 -2.07 0.54
CA SER A 159 -10.06 -1.15 1.63
C SER A 159 -9.56 0.18 1.07
N THR A 160 -10.30 1.26 1.36
CA THR A 160 -9.90 2.61 0.99
C THR A 160 -8.72 3.11 1.83
N GLN A 161 -8.59 2.61 3.06
CA GLN A 161 -7.51 2.97 3.97
C GLN A 161 -6.17 2.36 3.55
N TYR A 162 -6.20 1.10 3.14
CA TYR A 162 -4.97 0.32 2.87
C TYR A 162 -4.66 0.19 1.39
N LYS A 163 -5.59 0.62 0.53
CA LYS A 163 -5.46 0.49 -0.92
C LYS A 163 -5.10 -0.95 -1.32
N SER A 164 -5.81 -1.89 -0.72
CA SER A 164 -5.68 -3.32 -0.97
C SER A 164 -7.06 -3.95 -1.12
N SER A 165 -7.15 -4.98 -1.93
CA SER A 165 -8.37 -5.74 -2.17
C SER A 165 -8.46 -6.93 -1.21
N TYR A 166 -9.68 -7.26 -0.81
CA TYR A 166 -9.95 -8.49 -0.06
C TYR A 166 -11.30 -9.08 -0.43
N LEU A 167 -11.44 -10.35 -0.17
CA LEU A 167 -12.69 -11.07 -0.40
C LEU A 167 -13.02 -11.96 0.81
N TYR A 168 -14.31 -12.22 0.98
CA TYR A 168 -14.78 -13.33 1.79
C TYR A 168 -15.30 -14.42 0.87
N ASN A 169 -14.81 -15.65 1.07
CA ASN A 169 -15.30 -16.84 0.38
C ASN A 169 -15.92 -17.80 1.39
N LYS A 170 -17.13 -18.30 1.08
CA LYS A 170 -17.87 -19.27 1.88
C LYS A 170 -17.76 -20.64 1.21
N ASN A 171 -17.19 -21.60 1.91
CA ASN A 171 -17.17 -22.99 1.48
C ASN A 171 -17.86 -23.86 2.54
N GLY A 172 -19.15 -24.12 2.34
CA GLY A 172 -19.99 -24.82 3.30
C GLY A 172 -20.16 -24.03 4.61
N ALA A 173 -19.69 -24.58 5.71
CA ALA A 173 -19.77 -23.96 7.04
C ALA A 173 -18.59 -23.00 7.33
N GLU A 174 -17.51 -23.07 6.56
CA GLU A 174 -16.32 -22.25 6.75
C GLU A 174 -16.42 -20.95 5.94
N THR A 175 -15.90 -19.89 6.52
CA THR A 175 -15.68 -18.60 5.84
C THR A 175 -14.21 -18.25 5.95
N VAL A 176 -13.64 -17.84 4.84
CA VAL A 176 -12.25 -17.34 4.81
C VAL A 176 -12.22 -15.90 4.32
N CYS A 177 -11.32 -15.11 4.88
CA CYS A 177 -10.94 -13.80 4.38
C CYS A 177 -9.65 -13.95 3.58
N VAL A 178 -9.63 -13.44 2.37
CA VAL A 178 -8.44 -13.47 1.51
C VAL A 178 -8.05 -12.04 1.17
N TRP A 179 -6.83 -11.66 1.52
CA TRP A 179 -6.21 -10.41 1.10
C TRP A 179 -5.36 -10.65 -0.13
N TYR A 180 -5.48 -9.78 -1.11
CA TYR A 180 -4.70 -9.81 -2.34
C TYR A 180 -4.48 -8.39 -2.88
N GLU A 181 -3.50 -8.25 -3.75
CA GLU A 181 -3.24 -7.00 -4.45
C GLU A 181 -3.77 -7.10 -5.88
N SER A 182 -4.76 -6.28 -6.19
CA SER A 182 -5.20 -6.11 -7.58
C SER A 182 -4.20 -5.26 -8.35
N GLU A 183 -4.28 -5.28 -9.67
CA GLU A 183 -3.46 -4.42 -10.53
C GLU A 183 -3.64 -2.94 -10.17
N ALA A 184 -4.87 -2.51 -9.86
CA ALA A 184 -5.16 -1.15 -9.44
C ALA A 184 -4.53 -0.80 -8.08
N ASP A 185 -4.51 -1.75 -7.13
CA ASP A 185 -3.87 -1.54 -5.82
C ASP A 185 -2.36 -1.38 -5.96
N LEU A 186 -1.73 -2.24 -6.78
CA LEU A 186 -0.30 -2.16 -7.07
C LEU A 186 0.06 -0.89 -7.84
N ALA A 187 -0.83 -0.43 -8.73
CA ALA A 187 -0.68 0.82 -9.44
C ALA A 187 -0.58 2.01 -8.48
N GLU A 188 -1.54 2.14 -7.56
CA GLU A 188 -1.55 3.24 -6.59
C GLU A 188 -0.31 3.21 -5.67
N LYS A 189 0.12 2.02 -5.24
CA LYS A 189 1.31 1.85 -4.40
C LYS A 189 2.61 2.16 -5.16
N THR A 190 2.69 1.73 -6.42
CA THR A 190 3.82 2.07 -7.30
C THR A 190 3.89 3.56 -7.55
N GLU A 191 2.75 4.20 -7.82
CA GLU A 191 2.66 5.64 -8.00
C GLU A 191 3.16 6.39 -6.76
N LEU A 192 2.73 5.99 -5.56
CA LEU A 192 3.21 6.58 -4.31
C LEU A 192 4.74 6.49 -4.19
N CYS A 193 5.33 5.32 -4.47
CA CYS A 193 6.79 5.16 -4.48
C CYS A 193 7.47 6.12 -5.46
N LYS A 194 6.97 6.20 -6.68
CA LYS A 194 7.52 7.08 -7.73
C LYS A 194 7.40 8.57 -7.37
N LEU A 195 6.25 8.99 -6.83
CA LEU A 195 6.04 10.35 -6.35
C LEU A 195 7.01 10.75 -5.24
N LEU A 196 7.43 9.80 -4.41
CA LEU A 196 8.43 10.01 -3.34
C LEU A 196 9.88 9.93 -3.85
N GLY A 197 10.08 9.69 -5.14
CA GLY A 197 11.39 9.70 -5.79
C GLY A 197 12.10 8.34 -5.85
N VAL A 198 11.41 7.25 -5.53
CA VAL A 198 11.93 5.89 -5.71
C VAL A 198 12.20 5.65 -7.19
N LYS A 199 13.41 5.22 -7.53
CA LYS A 199 13.82 4.96 -8.91
C LYS A 199 13.20 3.67 -9.46
N THR A 200 13.27 2.61 -8.67
CA THR A 200 12.84 1.28 -9.12
C THR A 200 11.88 0.65 -8.12
N VAL A 201 10.74 0.18 -8.61
CA VAL A 201 9.77 -0.59 -7.83
C VAL A 201 9.78 -2.02 -8.35
N TYR A 202 10.02 -2.95 -7.45
CA TYR A 202 9.90 -4.38 -7.69
C TYR A 202 8.58 -4.88 -7.10
N ILE A 203 7.98 -5.89 -7.71
CA ILE A 203 6.74 -6.52 -7.23
C ILE A 203 7.01 -8.02 -7.12
N LEU A 204 6.94 -8.55 -5.91
CA LEU A 204 7.04 -9.97 -5.62
C LEU A 204 5.69 -10.64 -5.85
N LYS A 205 5.67 -11.66 -6.71
CA LYS A 205 4.52 -12.54 -6.94
C LYS A 205 4.37 -13.56 -5.84
#